data_ad8fd00700893093c3ff2f90971f45c8
#
_entry.id   ad8fd00700893093c3ff2f90971f45c8
#
_cell.length_a   1.000
_cell.length_b   1.000
_cell.length_c   1.000
_cell.angle_alpha   90.00
_cell.angle_beta   90.00
_cell.angle_gamma   90.00
#
_symmetry.space_group_name_H-M   'P 1'
#
loop_
_entity.id
_entity.type
_entity.pdbx_description
1 polymer ?
#
loop_
_entity_poly.entity_id
_entity_poly.type
_entity_poly.pdbx_seq_one_letter_code
_entity_poly.pdbx_strand_id
1 'polypeptide(L)'
;MKKRFLQNEGFSLVELIIVIAIMAILAGALAPALIKYIKKSRLQVYLDTASELQKAVVNMAIEANEAGYAVRAVTYSGSTDDGSGTGTIICKDNAGNFVDMPAADKAKYFKQMFTSLGMGSITLYNQGVPLQIAL
;
A
#
# COMPACT_ATOMS: atom_id res chain seq x y z
N MET A 1 37.94 -60.47 -3.16
CA MET A 1 37.22 -59.16 -2.92
C MET A 1 36.03 -59.09 -3.85
N LYS A 2 34.79 -59.22 -3.33
CA LYS A 2 33.57 -59.12 -4.12
C LYS A 2 33.20 -57.59 -4.15
N LYS A 3 33.29 -56.96 -5.34
CA LYS A 3 32.77 -55.62 -5.58
C LYS A 3 31.24 -55.70 -5.45
N ARG A 4 30.68 -55.10 -4.41
CA ARG A 4 29.27 -54.81 -4.32
C ARG A 4 28.98 -53.72 -5.37
N PHE A 5 28.36 -54.09 -6.46
CA PHE A 5 27.71 -53.17 -7.37
C PHE A 5 26.58 -52.53 -6.57
N LEU A 6 26.73 -51.25 -6.28
CA LEU A 6 25.64 -50.41 -5.85
C LEU A 6 24.63 -50.36 -7.02
N GLN A 7 23.55 -51.11 -6.87
CA GLN A 7 22.41 -50.97 -7.79
C GLN A 7 21.87 -49.54 -7.60
N ASN A 8 22.21 -48.68 -8.54
CA ASN A 8 21.45 -47.44 -8.74
C ASN A 8 20.08 -47.87 -9.27
N GLU A 9 19.13 -48.10 -8.39
CA GLU A 9 17.73 -48.20 -8.78
C GLU A 9 17.30 -46.85 -9.30
N GLY A 10 17.30 -46.69 -10.62
CA GLY A 10 16.78 -45.48 -11.27
C GLY A 10 15.28 -45.36 -11.03
N PHE A 11 14.81 -44.15 -10.82
CA PHE A 11 13.38 -43.84 -10.73
C PHE A 11 12.63 -44.41 -11.94
N SER A 12 11.54 -45.12 -11.68
CA SER A 12 10.67 -45.62 -12.72
C SER A 12 9.89 -44.44 -13.35
N LEU A 13 9.75 -44.47 -14.67
CA LEU A 13 8.95 -43.45 -15.40
C LEU A 13 7.51 -43.39 -14.87
N VAL A 14 6.97 -44.53 -14.43
CA VAL A 14 5.63 -44.62 -13.84
C VAL A 14 5.55 -43.90 -12.50
N GLU A 15 6.56 -44.02 -11.63
CA GLU A 15 6.62 -43.29 -10.35
C GLU A 15 6.62 -41.80 -10.58
N LEU A 16 7.35 -41.29 -11.58
CA LEU A 16 7.37 -39.88 -11.91
C LEU A 16 5.99 -39.39 -12.37
N ILE A 17 5.32 -40.15 -13.24
CA ILE A 17 3.99 -39.80 -13.74
C ILE A 17 2.95 -39.74 -12.60
N ILE A 18 3.00 -40.69 -11.69
CA ILE A 18 2.08 -40.72 -10.53
C ILE A 18 2.29 -39.48 -9.65
N VAL A 19 3.54 -39.11 -9.38
CA VAL A 19 3.88 -37.96 -8.55
C VAL A 19 3.35 -36.66 -9.18
N ILE A 20 3.60 -36.44 -10.48
CA ILE A 20 3.10 -35.23 -11.14
C ILE A 20 1.58 -35.22 -11.24
N ALA A 21 0.92 -36.37 -11.40
CA ALA A 21 -0.54 -36.46 -11.39
C ALA A 21 -1.13 -36.03 -10.03
N ILE A 22 -0.56 -36.53 -8.94
CA ILE A 22 -0.97 -36.17 -7.59
C ILE A 22 -0.73 -34.66 -7.34
N MET A 23 0.43 -34.13 -7.73
CA MET A 23 0.72 -32.70 -7.62
C MET A 23 -0.28 -31.84 -8.39
N ALA A 24 -0.67 -32.26 -9.61
CA ALA A 24 -1.65 -31.52 -10.41
C ALA A 24 -3.03 -31.48 -9.74
N ILE A 25 -3.47 -32.60 -9.15
CA ILE A 25 -4.76 -32.66 -8.42
C ILE A 25 -4.72 -31.74 -7.20
N LEU A 26 -3.65 -31.80 -6.41
CA LEU A 26 -3.50 -30.99 -5.20
C LEU A 26 -3.41 -29.50 -5.54
N ALA A 27 -2.63 -29.14 -6.55
CA ALA A 27 -2.52 -27.75 -7.02
C ALA A 27 -3.87 -27.22 -7.52
N GLY A 28 -4.63 -28.01 -8.27
CA GLY A 28 -5.95 -27.65 -8.75
C GLY A 28 -6.95 -27.40 -7.63
N ALA A 29 -6.90 -28.19 -6.56
CA ALA A 29 -7.78 -27.99 -5.40
C ALA A 29 -7.40 -26.78 -4.55
N LEU A 30 -6.10 -26.47 -4.42
CA LEU A 30 -5.61 -25.37 -3.58
C LEU A 30 -5.69 -23.99 -4.26
N ALA A 31 -5.60 -23.93 -5.59
CA ALA A 31 -5.55 -22.69 -6.34
C ALA A 31 -6.72 -21.72 -6.05
N PRO A 32 -8.00 -22.15 -6.02
CA PRO A 32 -9.12 -21.25 -5.72
C PRO A 32 -9.07 -20.67 -4.30
N ALA A 33 -8.64 -21.48 -3.32
CA ALA A 33 -8.51 -21.05 -1.93
C ALA A 33 -7.39 -20.02 -1.77
N LEU A 34 -6.25 -20.27 -2.43
CA LEU A 34 -5.09 -19.36 -2.41
C LEU A 34 -5.42 -17.99 -3.02
N ILE A 35 -6.14 -17.96 -4.14
CA ILE A 35 -6.56 -16.71 -4.78
C ILE A 35 -7.45 -15.88 -3.85
N LYS A 36 -8.40 -16.51 -3.17
CA LYS A 36 -9.26 -15.82 -2.18
C LYS A 36 -8.44 -15.26 -1.01
N TYR A 37 -7.48 -16.04 -0.52
CA TYR A 37 -6.60 -15.60 0.56
C TYR A 37 -5.74 -14.42 0.15
N ILE A 38 -5.12 -14.45 -1.04
CA ILE A 38 -4.32 -13.34 -1.55
C ILE A 38 -5.15 -12.07 -1.70
N LYS A 39 -6.38 -12.15 -2.23
CA LYS A 39 -7.28 -10.99 -2.35
C LYS A 39 -7.61 -10.40 -0.98
N LYS A 40 -7.91 -11.24 0.01
CA LYS A 40 -8.20 -10.80 1.39
C LYS A 40 -6.96 -10.14 2.04
N SER A 41 -5.79 -10.73 1.88
CA SER A 41 -4.53 -10.19 2.39
C SER A 41 -4.22 -8.82 1.80
N ARG A 42 -4.38 -8.65 0.49
CA ARG A 42 -4.19 -7.35 -0.17
C ARG A 42 -5.16 -6.29 0.36
N LEU A 43 -6.45 -6.65 0.54
CA LEU A 43 -7.43 -5.72 1.10
C LEU A 43 -7.02 -5.27 2.51
N GLN A 44 -6.52 -6.19 3.34
CA GLN A 44 -6.05 -5.85 4.69
C GLN A 44 -4.89 -4.85 4.65
N VAL A 45 -3.91 -5.07 3.79
CA VAL A 45 -2.79 -4.13 3.60
C VAL A 45 -3.29 -2.75 3.17
N TYR A 46 -4.29 -2.66 2.28
CA TYR A 46 -4.87 -1.37 1.89
C TYR A 46 -5.57 -0.66 3.05
N LEU A 47 -6.30 -1.39 3.89
CA LEU A 47 -6.97 -0.83 5.06
C LEU A 47 -5.95 -0.33 6.11
N ASP A 48 -4.89 -1.09 6.33
CA ASP A 48 -3.82 -0.72 7.27
C ASP A 48 -3.11 0.54 6.77
N THR A 49 -2.74 0.59 5.48
CA THR A 49 -2.12 1.77 4.86
C THR A 49 -3.04 3.00 4.91
N ALA A 50 -4.34 2.82 4.67
CA ALA A 50 -5.31 3.92 4.77
C ALA A 50 -5.44 4.45 6.20
N SER A 51 -5.39 3.57 7.21
CA SER A 51 -5.40 3.96 8.62
C SER A 51 -4.14 4.74 9.02
N GLU A 52 -2.98 4.30 8.57
CA GLU A 52 -1.71 5.02 8.81
C GLU A 52 -1.71 6.38 8.14
N LEU A 53 -2.19 6.47 6.90
CA LEU A 53 -2.32 7.73 6.18
C LEU A 53 -3.27 8.69 6.89
N GLN A 54 -4.41 8.20 7.40
CA GLN A 54 -5.33 9.02 8.17
C GLN A 54 -4.66 9.63 9.40
N LYS A 55 -3.88 8.83 10.14
CA LYS A 55 -3.11 9.32 11.31
C LYS A 55 -2.09 10.38 10.91
N ALA A 56 -1.37 10.17 9.80
CA ALA A 56 -0.38 11.12 9.31
C ALA A 56 -1.02 12.46 8.90
N VAL A 57 -2.19 12.41 8.25
CA VAL A 57 -2.97 13.62 7.90
C VAL A 57 -3.45 14.34 9.14
N VAL A 58 -3.95 13.65 10.15
CA VAL A 58 -4.40 14.26 11.41
C VAL A 58 -3.22 14.93 12.12
N ASN A 59 -2.06 14.27 12.22
CA ASN A 59 -0.87 14.86 12.85
C ASN A 59 -0.40 16.10 12.09
N MET A 60 -0.38 16.07 10.78
CA MET A 60 -0.07 17.22 9.93
C MET A 60 -1.07 18.35 10.15
N ALA A 61 -2.36 18.06 10.26
CA ALA A 61 -3.40 19.06 10.48
C ALA A 61 -3.27 19.72 11.87
N ILE A 62 -2.89 18.97 12.90
CA ILE A 62 -2.61 19.51 14.24
C ILE A 62 -1.45 20.50 14.18
N GLU A 63 -0.35 20.11 13.54
CA GLU A 63 0.84 20.97 13.42
C GLU A 63 0.57 22.21 12.58
N ALA A 64 -0.18 22.08 11.48
CA ALA A 64 -0.60 23.21 10.68
C ALA A 64 -1.53 24.18 11.47
N ASN A 65 -2.37 23.63 12.34
CA ASN A 65 -3.25 24.43 13.19
C ASN A 65 -2.44 25.23 14.23
N GLU A 66 -1.38 24.66 14.79
CA GLU A 66 -0.45 25.39 15.67
C GLU A 66 0.26 26.53 14.93
N ALA A 67 0.50 26.38 13.63
CA ALA A 67 1.04 27.43 12.76
C ALA A 67 0.00 28.45 12.29
N GLY A 68 -1.26 28.34 12.72
CA GLY A 68 -2.34 29.27 12.39
C GLY A 68 -3.22 28.85 11.21
N TYR A 69 -3.03 27.66 10.65
CA TYR A 69 -3.88 27.12 9.58
C TYR A 69 -4.95 26.20 10.14
N ALA A 70 -6.21 26.61 10.11
CA ALA A 70 -7.32 25.73 10.49
C ALA A 70 -7.66 24.75 9.36
N VAL A 71 -6.92 23.65 9.27
CA VAL A 71 -7.10 22.63 8.21
C VAL A 71 -8.46 21.96 8.33
N ARG A 72 -9.17 21.80 7.23
CA ARG A 72 -10.51 21.20 7.14
C ARG A 72 -10.59 20.03 6.18
N ALA A 73 -9.82 20.05 5.11
CA ALA A 73 -9.76 18.95 4.16
C ALA A 73 -8.39 18.86 3.52
N VAL A 74 -7.97 17.66 3.22
CA VAL A 74 -6.74 17.37 2.47
C VAL A 74 -7.11 16.51 1.29
N THR A 75 -6.72 16.93 0.09
CA THR A 75 -6.79 16.12 -1.11
C THR A 75 -5.40 15.94 -1.68
N TYR A 76 -5.07 14.76 -2.11
CA TYR A 76 -3.81 14.47 -2.76
C TYR A 76 -4.04 13.63 -4.00
N SER A 77 -3.46 14.04 -5.10
CA SER A 77 -3.49 13.33 -6.38
C SER A 77 -2.07 13.26 -6.93
N GLY A 78 -1.50 12.09 -7.00
CA GLY A 78 -0.16 11.88 -7.52
C GLY A 78 0.45 10.58 -7.04
N SER A 79 1.47 10.14 -7.74
CA SER A 79 2.26 8.94 -7.41
C SER A 79 3.73 9.29 -7.28
N THR A 80 4.06 10.41 -6.67
CA THR A 80 5.44 10.85 -6.57
C THR A 80 6.00 10.58 -5.20
N ASP A 81 7.17 9.98 -5.20
CA ASP A 81 7.91 9.50 -4.03
C ASP A 81 8.48 10.64 -3.18
N ASP A 82 8.46 11.85 -3.70
CA ASP A 82 9.07 13.04 -3.10
C ASP A 82 8.06 14.02 -2.48
N GLY A 83 6.77 13.69 -2.49
CA GLY A 83 5.71 14.58 -2.04
C GLY A 83 5.41 15.73 -3.01
N SER A 84 5.97 15.70 -4.24
CA SER A 84 5.75 16.72 -5.27
C SER A 84 4.43 16.58 -6.02
N GLY A 85 3.59 15.60 -5.63
CA GLY A 85 2.27 15.42 -6.22
C GLY A 85 1.36 16.63 -6.02
N THR A 86 0.41 16.77 -6.92
CA THR A 86 -0.58 17.83 -6.84
C THR A 86 -1.62 17.51 -5.75
N GLY A 87 -1.73 18.40 -4.78
CA GLY A 87 -2.71 18.26 -3.73
C GLY A 87 -3.20 19.62 -3.26
N THR A 88 -4.33 19.63 -2.57
CA THR A 88 -4.86 20.81 -1.92
C THR A 88 -5.00 20.59 -0.43
N ILE A 89 -4.65 21.57 0.37
CA ILE A 89 -4.92 21.61 1.81
C ILE A 89 -5.85 22.77 2.03
N ILE A 90 -7.13 22.47 2.25
CA ILE A 90 -8.16 23.47 2.46
C ILE A 90 -8.15 23.91 3.92
N CYS A 91 -7.93 25.20 4.15
CA CYS A 91 -7.91 25.82 5.45
C CYS A 91 -9.08 26.78 5.57
N LYS A 92 -9.46 27.09 6.81
CA LYS A 92 -10.40 28.16 7.10
C LYS A 92 -9.61 29.43 7.49
N ASP A 93 -9.85 30.54 6.80
CA ASP A 93 -9.23 31.81 7.13
C ASP A 93 -9.92 32.47 8.34
N ASN A 94 -9.36 33.60 8.80
CA ASN A 94 -9.93 34.37 9.93
C ASN A 94 -11.32 34.97 9.63
N ALA A 95 -11.68 35.06 8.35
CA ALA A 95 -13.01 35.53 7.91
C ALA A 95 -14.02 34.38 7.78
N GLY A 96 -13.56 33.13 7.97
CA GLY A 96 -14.39 31.94 7.89
C GLY A 96 -14.51 31.33 6.49
N ASN A 97 -13.77 31.84 5.49
CA ASN A 97 -13.80 31.32 4.13
C ASN A 97 -12.87 30.10 3.99
N PHE A 98 -13.21 29.20 3.08
CA PHE A 98 -12.34 28.09 2.73
C PHE A 98 -11.35 28.53 1.65
N VAL A 99 -10.07 28.46 1.98
CA VAL A 99 -8.97 28.83 1.10
C VAL A 99 -7.98 27.68 0.97
N ASP A 100 -7.35 27.57 -0.19
CA ASP A 100 -6.26 26.62 -0.38
C ASP A 100 -4.98 27.16 0.26
N MET A 101 -4.25 26.31 0.99
CA MET A 101 -2.98 26.68 1.61
C MET A 101 -1.95 27.13 0.57
N PRO A 102 -1.10 28.15 0.87
CA PRO A 102 -0.04 28.57 -0.04
C PRO A 102 0.87 27.40 -0.48
N ALA A 103 1.32 27.42 -1.74
CA ALA A 103 2.05 26.31 -2.34
C ALA A 103 3.34 25.93 -1.58
N ALA A 104 4.05 26.91 -1.03
CA ALA A 104 5.27 26.68 -0.25
C ALA A 104 5.00 25.89 1.04
N ASP A 105 3.92 26.25 1.75
CA ASP A 105 3.53 25.59 2.99
C ASP A 105 2.93 24.21 2.70
N LYS A 106 2.13 24.07 1.64
CA LYS A 106 1.63 22.76 1.19
C LYS A 106 2.76 21.76 0.93
N ALA A 107 3.80 22.18 0.23
CA ALA A 107 4.94 21.31 -0.08
C ALA A 107 5.64 20.84 1.21
N LYS A 108 5.80 21.71 2.20
CA LYS A 108 6.37 21.38 3.51
C LYS A 108 5.54 20.31 4.22
N TYR A 109 4.24 20.53 4.32
CA TYR A 109 3.33 19.63 5.06
C TYR A 109 3.14 18.30 4.35
N PHE A 110 3.04 18.26 3.03
CA PHE A 110 3.02 17.01 2.28
C PHE A 110 4.30 16.21 2.45
N LYS A 111 5.47 16.86 2.33
CA LYS A 111 6.75 16.20 2.55
C LYS A 111 6.84 15.59 3.94
N GLN A 112 6.41 16.32 4.97
CA GLN A 112 6.42 15.87 6.35
C GLN A 112 5.47 14.68 6.56
N MET A 113 4.26 14.73 6.00
CA MET A 113 3.29 13.65 6.03
C MET A 113 3.86 12.37 5.42
N PHE A 114 4.50 12.44 4.25
CA PHE A 114 5.11 11.28 3.62
C PHE A 114 6.34 10.75 4.37
N THR A 115 7.14 11.63 4.94
CA THR A 115 8.29 11.24 5.77
C THR A 115 7.85 10.49 7.02
N SER A 116 6.77 10.94 7.68
CA SER A 116 6.23 10.29 8.89
C SER A 116 5.68 8.89 8.64
N LEU A 117 5.23 8.62 7.42
CA LEU A 117 4.74 7.30 7.01
C LEU A 117 5.86 6.30 6.72
N GLY A 118 7.13 6.73 6.71
CA GLY A 118 8.26 5.87 6.38
C GLY A 118 8.21 5.32 4.95
N MET A 119 7.34 5.88 4.11
CA MET A 119 7.10 5.45 2.74
C MET A 119 7.78 6.43 1.79
N GLY A 120 8.78 5.97 1.06
CA GLY A 120 9.34 6.73 -0.06
C GLY A 120 8.35 6.90 -1.21
N SER A 121 7.31 6.08 -1.28
CA SER A 121 6.20 6.22 -2.22
C SER A 121 4.93 5.59 -1.68
N ILE A 122 3.88 6.36 -1.57
CA ILE A 122 2.53 5.80 -1.47
C ILE A 122 2.00 5.67 -2.89
N THR A 123 2.17 4.52 -3.48
CA THR A 123 1.36 4.16 -4.62
C THR A 123 -0.04 3.87 -4.09
N LEU A 124 -0.81 4.92 -3.85
CA LEU A 124 -2.24 4.80 -3.67
C LEU A 124 -2.79 4.33 -5.01
N TYR A 125 -2.83 3.03 -5.16
CA TYR A 125 -3.37 2.37 -6.32
C TYR A 125 -4.88 2.60 -6.31
N ASN A 126 -5.26 3.75 -6.79
CA ASN A 126 -6.64 3.98 -7.14
C ASN A 126 -6.69 4.66 -8.49
N GLN A 127 -7.23 3.95 -9.45
CA GLN A 127 -7.53 4.31 -10.84
C GLN A 127 -8.05 5.76 -10.98
N GLY A 128 -7.19 6.75 -10.73
CA GLY A 128 -7.52 8.15 -10.96
C GLY A 128 -8.46 8.82 -9.94
N VAL A 129 -8.79 8.17 -8.83
CA VAL A 129 -9.60 8.81 -7.77
C VAL A 129 -8.67 9.47 -6.76
N PRO A 130 -8.75 10.79 -6.57
CA PRO A 130 -7.94 11.49 -5.57
C PRO A 130 -8.32 11.03 -4.16
N LEU A 131 -7.31 10.88 -3.29
CA LEU A 131 -7.54 10.67 -1.87
C LEU A 131 -8.17 11.93 -1.29
N GLN A 132 -9.35 11.80 -0.71
CA GLN A 132 -10.02 12.88 0.01
C GLN A 132 -10.19 12.49 1.47
N ILE A 133 -9.64 13.27 2.36
CA ILE A 133 -9.82 13.12 3.80
C ILE A 133 -10.45 14.42 4.31
N ALA A 134 -11.69 14.32 4.78
CA ALA A 134 -12.36 15.39 5.52
C ALA A 134 -12.00 15.25 7.01
N LEU A 135 -11.61 16.32 7.64
CA LEU A 135 -11.26 16.42 9.06
C LEU A 135 -12.40 17.07 9.85
#